data_60bbfe0ac0fa865b47a4449c0c8faca8
#
_entry.id   60bbfe0ac0fa865b47a4449c0c8faca8
#
_cell.length_a   1.000
_cell.length_b   1.000
_cell.length_c   1.000
_cell.angle_alpha   90.00
_cell.angle_beta   90.00
_cell.angle_gamma   90.00
#
_symmetry.space_group_name_H-M   'P 1'
#
loop_
_entity.id
_entity.type
_entity.pdbx_description
1 polymer ?
#
loop_
_entity_poly.entity_id
_entity_poly.type
_entity_poly.pdbx_seq_one_letter_code
_entity_poly.pdbx_strand_id
1 'polypeptide(L)'
;ETEDLRTVLDKDCSLNICTVSDPEGLAALRHTASHVMAQAIKRLYPDVKLAIGPSIADGFYYDIDSEDPVTAEDLEKIENEMKKIVKEALPLERVTLPRAEAIAFMEEKKEPYKVELIQDLPEDAEISFYRQGEFTDLCAGPHLMSTKEVGKAFKLTSIAGAYWRGNEH
;
A
#
# COMPACT_ATOMS: atom_id res chain seq x y z
N GLU A 1 -9.37 15.82 -10.99
CA GLU A 1 -8.90 15.12 -9.79
C GLU A 1 -9.34 13.66 -9.86
N THR A 2 -8.46 12.73 -9.51
CA THR A 2 -8.78 11.30 -9.50
C THR A 2 -9.33 10.93 -8.13
N GLU A 3 -10.51 10.34 -8.11
CA GLU A 3 -11.22 9.95 -6.90
C GLU A 3 -11.27 8.43 -6.77
N ASP A 4 -11.38 7.96 -5.54
CA ASP A 4 -11.59 6.54 -5.22
C ASP A 4 -13.05 6.15 -5.54
N LEU A 5 -13.29 4.93 -5.98
CA LEU A 5 -14.64 4.42 -6.25
C LEU A 5 -15.56 4.41 -5.01
N ARG A 6 -15.00 4.60 -3.81
CA ARG A 6 -15.73 4.72 -2.53
C ARG A 6 -16.22 6.14 -2.26
N THR A 7 -15.71 7.13 -3.02
CA THR A 7 -16.09 8.53 -2.86
C THR A 7 -17.56 8.74 -3.16
N VAL A 8 -18.26 9.37 -2.23
CA VAL A 8 -19.66 9.74 -2.42
C VAL A 8 -19.72 11.08 -3.15
N LEU A 9 -20.42 11.10 -4.29
CA LEU A 9 -20.66 12.31 -5.06
C LEU A 9 -21.93 12.99 -4.54
N ASP A 10 -21.77 14.14 -3.94
CA ASP A 10 -22.86 14.93 -3.31
C ASP A 10 -23.28 16.17 -4.12
N LYS A 11 -22.67 16.38 -5.27
CA LYS A 11 -22.90 17.53 -6.17
C LYS A 11 -22.93 17.10 -7.62
N ASP A 12 -23.58 17.89 -8.43
CA ASP A 12 -23.53 17.73 -9.89
C ASP A 12 -22.09 17.92 -10.37
N CYS A 13 -21.58 16.93 -11.07
CA CYS A 13 -20.21 16.92 -11.58
C CYS A 13 -20.12 16.21 -12.93
N SER A 14 -19.06 16.49 -13.65
CA SER A 14 -18.68 15.69 -14.81
C SER A 14 -17.86 14.49 -14.35
N LEU A 15 -18.25 13.29 -14.73
CA LEU A 15 -17.61 12.05 -14.33
C LEU A 15 -16.96 11.36 -15.52
N ASN A 16 -15.71 10.95 -15.35
CA ASN A 16 -15.00 10.05 -16.24
C ASN A 16 -14.59 8.79 -15.48
N ILE A 17 -14.97 7.63 -15.98
CA ILE A 17 -14.63 6.33 -15.35
C ILE A 17 -13.30 5.86 -15.95
N CYS A 18 -12.28 5.77 -15.10
CA CYS A 18 -10.97 5.27 -15.46
C CYS A 18 -10.89 3.75 -15.29
N THR A 19 -10.34 3.09 -16.28
CA THR A 19 -10.08 1.65 -16.28
C THR A 19 -8.57 1.39 -16.28
N VAL A 20 -8.15 0.14 -16.24
CA VAL A 20 -6.72 -0.23 -16.32
C VAL A 20 -6.06 0.15 -17.65
N SER A 21 -6.85 0.52 -18.65
CA SER A 21 -6.35 1.06 -19.91
C SER A 21 -6.02 2.55 -19.84
N ASP A 22 -6.44 3.21 -18.78
CA ASP A 22 -6.18 4.62 -18.52
C ASP A 22 -5.02 4.75 -17.50
N PRO A 23 -4.19 5.80 -17.60
CA PRO A 23 -3.05 5.97 -16.68
C PRO A 23 -3.44 5.97 -15.21
N GLU A 24 -4.54 6.59 -14.86
CA GLU A 24 -5.05 6.70 -13.48
C GLU A 24 -5.52 5.34 -12.95
N GLY A 25 -6.25 4.58 -13.76
CA GLY A 25 -6.69 3.24 -13.39
C GLY A 25 -5.53 2.26 -13.27
N LEU A 26 -4.54 2.34 -14.15
CA LEU A 26 -3.31 1.55 -14.08
C LEU A 26 -2.48 1.91 -12.84
N ALA A 27 -2.41 3.20 -12.47
CA ALA A 27 -1.75 3.65 -11.26
C ALA A 27 -2.42 3.07 -10.00
N ALA A 28 -3.76 3.07 -9.94
CA ALA A 28 -4.51 2.47 -8.84
C ALA A 28 -4.29 0.94 -8.72
N LEU A 29 -4.22 0.24 -9.86
CA LEU A 29 -3.89 -1.19 -9.89
C LEU A 29 -2.49 -1.46 -9.34
N ARG A 30 -1.48 -0.72 -9.79
CA ARG A 30 -0.10 -0.84 -9.32
C ARG A 30 0.04 -0.49 -7.85
N HIS A 31 -0.65 0.55 -7.39
CA HIS A 31 -0.69 0.93 -5.98
C HIS A 31 -1.31 -0.15 -5.11
N THR A 32 -2.40 -0.77 -5.56
CA THR A 32 -3.01 -1.90 -4.85
C THR A 32 -2.09 -3.13 -4.86
N ALA A 33 -1.38 -3.38 -5.96
CA ALA A 33 -0.38 -4.44 -6.03
C ALA A 33 0.76 -4.23 -5.02
N SER A 34 1.21 -2.99 -4.80
CA SER A 34 2.20 -2.69 -3.76
C SER A 34 1.70 -2.99 -2.35
N HIS A 35 0.43 -2.72 -2.06
CA HIS A 35 -0.19 -3.09 -0.77
C HIS A 35 -0.36 -4.62 -0.62
N VAL A 36 -0.68 -5.33 -1.69
CA VAL A 36 -0.70 -6.80 -1.68
C VAL A 36 0.69 -7.35 -1.39
N MET A 37 1.73 -6.75 -1.97
CA MET A 37 3.12 -7.12 -1.68
C MET A 37 3.49 -6.84 -0.22
N ALA A 38 3.13 -5.68 0.32
CA ALA A 38 3.38 -5.33 1.72
C ALA A 38 2.69 -6.31 2.69
N GLN A 39 1.45 -6.70 2.41
CA GLN A 39 0.73 -7.72 3.17
C GLN A 39 1.44 -9.07 3.11
N ALA A 40 1.89 -9.49 1.92
CA ALA A 40 2.65 -10.73 1.74
C ALA A 40 3.96 -10.71 2.55
N ILE A 41 4.69 -9.60 2.52
CA ILE A 41 5.90 -9.41 3.31
C ILE A 41 5.62 -9.54 4.80
N LYS A 42 4.60 -8.86 5.31
CA LYS A 42 4.22 -8.93 6.73
C LYS A 42 3.77 -10.32 7.18
N ARG A 43 3.14 -11.10 6.29
CA ARG A 43 2.77 -12.51 6.58
C ARG A 43 3.99 -13.40 6.72
N LEU A 44 4.98 -13.22 5.86
CA LEU A 44 6.21 -14.04 5.83
C LEU A 44 7.25 -13.56 6.82
N TYR A 45 7.35 -12.26 7.01
CA TYR A 45 8.37 -11.57 7.82
C TYR A 45 7.72 -10.53 8.72
N PRO A 46 7.09 -10.93 9.84
CA PRO A 46 6.29 -10.03 10.68
C PRO A 46 7.06 -8.85 11.27
N ASP A 47 8.36 -9.02 11.49
CA ASP A 47 9.24 -8.01 12.13
C ASP A 47 9.75 -6.95 11.16
N VAL A 48 9.61 -7.16 9.84
CA VAL A 48 9.93 -6.17 8.82
C VAL A 48 9.06 -4.92 9.03
N LYS A 49 9.68 -3.75 8.98
CA LYS A 49 9.00 -2.46 9.08
C LYS A 49 8.75 -1.90 7.68
N LEU A 50 7.59 -1.31 7.50
CA LEU A 50 7.14 -0.78 6.23
C LEU A 50 7.32 0.73 6.18
N ALA A 51 7.90 1.24 5.09
CA ALA A 51 8.02 2.67 4.85
C ALA A 51 6.98 3.16 3.82
N ILE A 52 7.30 3.19 2.55
CA ILE A 52 6.40 3.66 1.49
C ILE A 52 6.35 2.69 0.31
N GLY A 53 5.20 2.65 -0.36
CA GLY A 53 4.97 1.76 -1.50
C GLY A 53 4.15 2.39 -2.62
N PRO A 54 4.70 3.36 -3.37
CA PRO A 54 3.98 4.00 -4.45
C PRO A 54 3.90 3.15 -5.71
N SER A 55 2.95 3.50 -6.58
CA SER A 55 3.01 3.14 -7.99
C SER A 55 4.01 4.05 -8.72
N ILE A 56 4.68 3.48 -9.72
CA ILE A 56 5.59 4.21 -10.61
C ILE A 56 5.22 3.94 -12.08
N ALA A 57 5.86 4.68 -13.00
CA ALA A 57 5.54 4.59 -14.42
C ALA A 57 5.61 3.17 -14.99
N ASP A 58 6.56 2.36 -14.52
CA ASP A 58 6.81 1.01 -15.04
C ASP A 58 6.47 -0.11 -14.05
N GLY A 59 5.78 0.20 -12.93
CA GLY A 59 5.44 -0.81 -11.93
C GLY A 59 5.11 -0.26 -10.56
N PHE A 60 5.59 -0.94 -9.55
CA PHE A 60 5.42 -0.57 -8.14
C PHE A 60 6.62 -1.08 -7.33
N TYR A 61 6.83 -0.50 -6.18
CA TYR A 61 7.79 -0.98 -5.19
C TYR A 61 7.26 -0.78 -3.77
N TYR A 62 7.99 -1.29 -2.80
CA TYR A 62 7.77 -1.00 -1.39
C TYR A 62 9.11 -0.92 -0.68
N ASP A 63 9.36 0.19 -0.01
CA ASP A 63 10.53 0.36 0.84
C ASP A 63 10.28 -0.27 2.19
N ILE A 64 11.19 -1.14 2.59
CA ILE A 64 11.12 -1.90 3.84
C ILE A 64 12.42 -1.79 4.61
N ASP A 65 12.33 -1.90 5.93
CA ASP A 65 13.46 -2.05 6.83
C ASP A 65 13.42 -3.46 7.43
N SER A 66 14.48 -4.23 7.19
CA SER A 66 14.62 -5.62 7.62
C SER A 66 16.00 -5.84 8.22
N GLU A 67 16.06 -6.51 9.37
CA GLU A 67 17.35 -6.88 9.99
C GLU A 67 18.13 -7.87 9.12
N ASP A 68 17.41 -8.79 8.48
CA ASP A 68 17.99 -9.75 7.55
C ASP A 68 17.85 -9.26 6.09
N PRO A 69 18.89 -9.38 5.26
CA PRO A 69 18.80 -8.99 3.85
C PRO A 69 17.75 -9.83 3.10
N VAL A 70 16.90 -9.17 2.34
CA VAL A 70 15.97 -9.84 1.42
C VAL A 70 16.76 -10.39 0.23
N THR A 71 16.49 -11.64 -0.13
CA THR A 71 17.19 -12.37 -1.19
C THR A 71 16.31 -12.62 -2.41
N ALA A 72 16.92 -13.13 -3.49
CA ALA A 72 16.16 -13.53 -4.68
C ALA A 72 15.17 -14.68 -4.40
N GLU A 73 15.48 -15.57 -3.44
CA GLU A 73 14.57 -16.64 -3.02
C GLU A 73 13.35 -16.07 -2.29
N ASP A 74 13.55 -14.99 -1.52
CA ASP A 74 12.46 -14.32 -0.82
C ASP A 74 11.49 -13.65 -1.80
N LEU A 75 11.99 -13.11 -2.92
CA LEU A 75 11.11 -12.56 -3.97
C LEU A 75 10.13 -13.60 -4.48
N GLU A 76 10.55 -14.83 -4.70
CA GLU A 76 9.66 -15.91 -5.14
C GLU A 76 8.63 -16.26 -4.07
N LYS A 77 9.04 -16.34 -2.80
CA LYS A 77 8.14 -16.60 -1.67
C LYS A 77 7.10 -15.49 -1.53
N ILE A 78 7.53 -14.23 -1.60
CA ILE A 78 6.65 -13.06 -1.53
C ILE A 78 5.65 -13.07 -2.69
N GLU A 79 6.11 -13.30 -3.92
CA GLU A 79 5.26 -13.38 -5.11
C GLU A 79 4.20 -14.47 -4.98
N ASN A 80 4.57 -15.65 -4.48
CA ASN A 80 3.64 -16.73 -4.24
C ASN A 80 2.60 -16.39 -3.17
N GLU A 81 3.00 -15.70 -2.10
CA GLU A 81 2.07 -15.23 -1.06
C GLU A 81 1.14 -14.14 -1.60
N MET A 82 1.64 -13.22 -2.45
CA MET A 82 0.80 -12.25 -3.16
C MET A 82 -0.30 -12.93 -3.97
N LYS A 83 0.03 -14.00 -4.69
CA LYS A 83 -0.96 -14.78 -5.47
C LYS A 83 -2.04 -15.42 -4.60
N LYS A 84 -1.69 -15.84 -3.38
CA LYS A 84 -2.67 -16.31 -2.39
C LYS A 84 -3.61 -15.19 -1.96
N ILE A 85 -3.07 -14.02 -1.61
CA ILE A 85 -3.86 -12.85 -1.20
C ILE A 85 -4.82 -12.42 -2.31
N VAL A 86 -4.36 -12.38 -3.56
CA VAL A 86 -5.24 -12.11 -4.71
C VAL A 86 -6.38 -13.14 -4.80
N LYS A 87 -6.09 -14.41 -4.57
CA LYS A 87 -7.10 -15.48 -4.58
C LYS A 87 -8.10 -15.37 -3.43
N GLU A 88 -7.68 -14.86 -2.29
CA GLU A 88 -8.56 -14.60 -1.14
C GLU A 88 -9.63 -13.55 -1.42
N ALA A 89 -9.44 -12.71 -2.44
CA ALA A 89 -10.40 -11.70 -2.85
C ALA A 89 -10.85 -10.78 -1.70
N LEU A 90 -9.89 -10.30 -0.92
CA LEU A 90 -10.13 -9.43 0.23
C LEU A 90 -10.66 -8.06 -0.24
N PRO A 91 -11.76 -7.55 0.34
CA PRO A 91 -12.19 -6.18 0.08
C PRO A 91 -11.19 -5.19 0.67
N LEU A 92 -10.97 -4.07 -0.02
CA LEU A 92 -10.22 -2.95 0.52
C LEU A 92 -11.20 -1.94 1.12
N GLU A 93 -10.99 -1.57 2.37
CA GLU A 93 -11.82 -0.62 3.11
C GLU A 93 -10.99 0.61 3.48
N ARG A 94 -11.50 1.79 3.17
CA ARG A 94 -10.90 3.05 3.59
C ARG A 94 -11.39 3.42 4.98
N VAL A 95 -10.47 3.72 5.87
CA VAL A 95 -10.73 4.12 7.26
C VAL A 95 -9.98 5.42 7.55
N THR A 96 -10.65 6.38 8.17
CA THR A 96 -10.03 7.62 8.65
C THR A 96 -9.95 7.62 10.17
N LEU A 97 -8.84 8.10 10.70
CA LEU A 97 -8.63 8.22 12.14
C LEU A 97 -8.13 9.63 12.49
N PRO A 98 -8.52 10.17 13.66
CA PRO A 98 -7.87 11.35 14.22
C PRO A 98 -6.36 11.10 14.42
N ARG A 99 -5.53 12.13 14.30
CA ARG A 99 -4.07 12.01 14.34
C ARG A 99 -3.55 11.22 15.54
N ALA A 100 -4.01 11.51 16.74
CA ALA A 100 -3.57 10.80 17.95
C ALA A 100 -3.89 9.30 17.90
N GLU A 101 -5.08 8.94 17.40
CA GLU A 101 -5.50 7.54 17.25
C GLU A 101 -4.71 6.85 16.12
N ALA A 102 -4.45 7.57 15.02
CA ALA A 102 -3.64 7.06 13.90
C ALA A 102 -2.21 6.74 14.34
N ILE A 103 -1.57 7.63 15.11
CA ILE A 103 -0.23 7.42 15.67
C ILE A 103 -0.24 6.22 16.61
N ALA A 104 -1.17 6.18 17.58
CA ALA A 104 -1.27 5.07 18.52
C ALA A 104 -1.49 3.72 17.81
N PHE A 105 -2.28 3.70 16.74
CA PHE A 105 -2.52 2.52 15.94
C PHE A 105 -1.22 2.02 15.24
N MET A 106 -0.44 2.92 14.67
CA MET A 106 0.82 2.55 14.02
C MET A 106 1.91 2.17 15.02
N GLU A 107 1.93 2.77 16.22
CA GLU A 107 2.81 2.37 17.31
C GLU A 107 2.49 0.94 17.80
N GLU A 108 1.20 0.61 17.97
CA GLU A 108 0.76 -0.74 18.32
C GLU A 108 1.17 -1.76 17.25
N LYS A 109 1.11 -1.39 15.98
CA LYS A 109 1.57 -2.22 14.85
C LYS A 109 3.09 -2.28 14.71
N LYS A 110 3.84 -1.51 15.50
CA LYS A 110 5.31 -1.40 15.43
C LYS A 110 5.80 -0.94 14.06
N GLU A 111 5.14 0.06 13.50
CA GLU A 111 5.46 0.67 12.22
C GLU A 111 5.98 2.12 12.42
N PRO A 112 7.25 2.29 12.84
CA PRO A 112 7.79 3.61 13.21
C PRO A 112 7.83 4.59 12.03
N TYR A 113 8.11 4.12 10.82
CA TYR A 113 8.14 4.96 9.63
C TYR A 113 6.75 5.54 9.31
N LYS A 114 5.68 4.78 9.57
CA LYS A 114 4.31 5.26 9.40
C LYS A 114 3.96 6.32 10.46
N VAL A 115 4.46 6.17 11.67
CA VAL A 115 4.32 7.20 12.72
C VAL A 115 4.98 8.51 12.28
N GLU A 116 6.22 8.46 11.78
CA GLU A 116 6.90 9.64 11.27
C GLU A 116 6.15 10.30 10.10
N LEU A 117 5.65 9.51 9.17
CA LEU A 117 4.86 10.02 8.04
C LEU A 117 3.60 10.75 8.52
N ILE A 118 2.89 10.21 9.53
CA ILE A 118 1.70 10.86 10.10
C ILE A 118 2.09 12.19 10.77
N GLN A 119 3.20 12.21 11.51
CA GLN A 119 3.68 13.40 12.19
C GLN A 119 4.05 14.54 11.23
N ASP A 120 4.51 14.19 10.04
CA ASP A 120 4.90 15.16 9.01
C ASP A 120 3.72 15.70 8.18
N LEU A 121 2.55 15.08 8.27
CA LEU A 121 1.36 15.58 7.59
C LEU A 121 0.93 16.93 8.17
N PRO A 122 0.40 17.86 7.33
CA PRO A 122 -0.20 19.10 7.81
C PRO A 122 -1.24 18.86 8.92
N GLU A 123 -1.40 19.80 9.84
CA GLU A 123 -2.31 19.66 10.99
C GLU A 123 -3.77 19.39 10.60
N ASP A 124 -4.19 19.96 9.47
CA ASP A 124 -5.54 19.84 8.91
C ASP A 124 -5.69 18.66 7.93
N ALA A 125 -4.63 17.86 7.70
CA ALA A 125 -4.69 16.72 6.80
C ALA A 125 -5.59 15.61 7.35
N GLU A 126 -6.44 15.08 6.48
CA GLU A 126 -7.17 13.85 6.76
C GLU A 126 -6.19 12.66 6.74
N ILE A 127 -6.22 11.85 7.79
CA ILE A 127 -5.35 10.69 7.91
C ILE A 127 -6.18 9.45 7.61
N SER A 128 -5.88 8.79 6.51
CA SER A 128 -6.58 7.61 6.04
C SER A 128 -5.69 6.38 5.98
N PHE A 129 -6.35 5.24 6.15
CA PHE A 129 -5.78 3.91 6.03
C PHE A 129 -6.62 3.10 5.05
N TYR A 130 -5.98 2.12 4.41
CA TYR A 130 -6.70 1.08 3.68
C TYR A 130 -6.47 -0.26 4.36
N ARG A 131 -7.56 -0.94 4.65
CA ARG A 131 -7.57 -2.27 5.28
C ARG A 131 -7.97 -3.33 4.27
N GLN A 132 -7.21 -4.41 4.24
CA GLN A 132 -7.46 -5.61 3.46
C GLN A 132 -7.19 -6.85 4.33
N GLY A 133 -8.25 -7.49 4.81
CA GLY A 133 -8.13 -8.57 5.79
C GLY A 133 -7.45 -8.10 7.09
N GLU A 134 -6.40 -8.82 7.50
CA GLU A 134 -5.59 -8.52 8.69
C GLU A 134 -4.61 -7.35 8.50
N PHE A 135 -4.39 -6.92 7.27
CA PHE A 135 -3.42 -5.88 6.93
C PHE A 135 -4.08 -4.51 6.80
N THR A 136 -3.48 -3.52 7.42
CA THR A 136 -3.90 -2.11 7.32
C THR A 136 -2.67 -1.24 7.11
N ASP A 137 -2.72 -0.37 6.09
CA ASP A 137 -1.63 0.53 5.76
C ASP A 137 -2.08 1.99 5.67
N LEU A 138 -1.20 2.90 6.09
CA LEU A 138 -1.38 4.34 5.94
C LEU A 138 -1.34 4.70 4.46
N CYS A 139 -2.42 5.25 3.94
CA CYS A 139 -2.52 5.56 2.52
C CYS A 139 -3.66 6.54 2.23
N ALA A 140 -3.40 7.49 1.31
CA ALA A 140 -4.43 8.40 0.82
C ALA A 140 -5.32 7.78 -0.29
N GLY A 141 -4.87 6.70 -0.92
CA GLY A 141 -5.54 6.10 -2.08
C GLY A 141 -5.21 6.83 -3.40
N PRO A 142 -5.96 6.59 -4.48
CA PRO A 142 -7.03 5.59 -4.58
C PRO A 142 -6.55 4.14 -4.69
N HIS A 143 -7.42 3.20 -4.42
CA HIS A 143 -7.20 1.77 -4.56
C HIS A 143 -8.32 1.06 -5.30
N LEU A 144 -8.06 -0.16 -5.79
CA LEU A 144 -9.07 -1.07 -6.27
C LEU A 144 -10.02 -1.49 -5.14
N MET A 145 -11.15 -2.09 -5.48
CA MET A 145 -12.16 -2.50 -4.50
C MET A 145 -11.81 -3.81 -3.79
N SER A 146 -11.03 -4.68 -4.44
CA SER A 146 -10.66 -5.99 -3.92
C SER A 146 -9.26 -6.38 -4.39
N THR A 147 -8.55 -7.16 -3.57
CA THR A 147 -7.24 -7.75 -3.94
C THR A 147 -7.33 -8.66 -5.16
N LYS A 148 -8.50 -9.25 -5.42
CA LYS A 148 -8.76 -10.08 -6.62
C LYS A 148 -8.51 -9.31 -7.92
N GLU A 149 -8.81 -8.02 -7.95
CA GLU A 149 -8.71 -7.18 -9.14
C GLU A 149 -7.26 -6.90 -9.55
N VAL A 150 -6.29 -7.11 -8.67
CA VAL A 150 -4.85 -7.06 -9.01
C VAL A 150 -4.51 -8.12 -10.06
N GLY A 151 -5.22 -9.25 -10.05
CA GLY A 151 -4.96 -10.33 -10.98
C GLY A 151 -3.66 -11.06 -10.69
N LYS A 152 -3.17 -11.82 -11.67
CA LYS A 152 -1.95 -12.64 -11.54
C LYS A 152 -0.81 -12.17 -12.44
N ALA A 153 -1.02 -11.11 -13.23
CA ALA A 153 -0.06 -10.61 -14.19
C ALA A 153 0.91 -9.61 -13.55
N PHE A 154 1.62 -10.03 -12.53
CA PHE A 154 2.68 -9.27 -11.88
C PHE A 154 3.90 -10.16 -11.65
N LYS A 155 5.07 -9.54 -11.53
CA LYS A 155 6.35 -10.18 -11.28
C LYS A 155 7.20 -9.29 -10.38
N LEU A 156 7.80 -9.87 -9.34
CA LEU A 156 8.84 -9.20 -8.55
C LEU A 156 10.17 -9.41 -9.25
N THR A 157 10.85 -8.33 -9.58
CA THR A 157 12.00 -8.36 -10.51
C THR A 157 13.33 -8.10 -9.85
N SER A 158 13.37 -7.26 -8.82
CA SER A 158 14.65 -6.83 -8.22
C SER A 158 14.49 -6.35 -6.79
N ILE A 159 15.62 -6.33 -6.09
CA ILE A 159 15.81 -5.71 -4.80
C ILE A 159 16.90 -4.67 -4.97
N ALA A 160 16.71 -3.50 -4.39
CA ALA A 160 17.68 -2.43 -4.37
C ALA A 160 17.77 -1.82 -2.97
N GLY A 161 18.93 -1.28 -2.63
CA GLY A 161 19.06 -0.48 -1.42
C GLY A 161 18.17 0.75 -1.47
N ALA A 162 17.57 1.09 -0.33
CA ALA A 162 16.75 2.26 -0.16
C ALA A 162 17.33 3.16 0.93
N TYR A 163 17.00 4.45 0.86
CA TYR A 163 17.42 5.45 1.84
C TYR A 163 16.17 6.04 2.48
N TRP A 164 16.11 6.04 3.78
CA TRP A 164 15.07 6.76 4.50
C TRP A 164 15.59 8.13 4.91
N ARG A 165 15.05 9.22 4.30
CA ARG A 165 15.44 10.61 4.60
C ARG A 165 16.96 10.85 4.51
N GLY A 166 17.62 10.21 3.55
CA GLY A 166 19.06 10.31 3.36
C GLY A 166 19.89 9.44 4.33
N ASN A 167 19.28 8.57 5.09
CA ASN A 167 19.93 7.63 6.00
C ASN A 167 19.98 6.23 5.38
N GLU A 168 21.16 5.61 5.37
CA GLU A 168 21.41 4.26 4.80
C GLU A 168 21.16 3.12 5.82
N HIS A 169 20.81 3.44 7.06
CA HIS A 169 20.70 2.45 8.16
C HIS A 169 19.27 2.07 8.43
#